data_7e3bce403ec3f76b2ae71f0336e007e7
#
_entry.id   7e3bce403ec3f76b2ae71f0336e007e7
#
_cell.length_a   1.000
_cell.length_b   1.000
_cell.length_c   1.000
_cell.angle_alpha   90.00
_cell.angle_beta   90.00
_cell.angle_gamma   90.00
#
_symmetry.space_group_name_H-M   'P 1'
#
loop_
_entity.id
_entity.type
_entity.pdbx_description
1 polymer ?
#
loop_
_entity_poly.entity_id
_entity_poly.type
_entity_poly.pdbx_seq_one_letter_code
_entity_poly.pdbx_strand_id
1 'polypeptide(L)'
;MVGNLLTALFSTVGYCLLMNVPVKKIIPASVGGMLSWLLYLLLKDRVQSVFYLLVLVGAFAATYSEIAAKVAKTPATLFLLPALIPLVPSGSAYYAMLGLVQSRFDDMRRYALLTGQWAVGLAAGICVVAVIRQI
;
A
#
# COMPACT_ATOMS: atom_id res chain seq x y z
N MET A 1 7.53 0.41 16.13
CA MET A 1 6.67 1.33 15.37
C MET A 1 7.46 2.40 14.62
N VAL A 2 8.32 3.14 15.30
CA VAL A 2 9.11 4.20 14.65
C VAL A 2 9.99 3.63 13.54
N GLY A 3 10.64 2.49 13.78
CA GLY A 3 11.48 1.85 12.77
C GLY A 3 10.69 1.44 11.53
N ASN A 4 9.45 0.96 11.70
CA ASN A 4 8.59 0.60 10.58
C ASN A 4 8.17 1.82 9.77
N LEU A 5 7.91 2.95 10.44
CA LEU A 5 7.56 4.19 9.76
C LEU A 5 8.74 4.73 8.97
N LEU A 6 9.94 4.69 9.54
CA LEU A 6 11.15 5.12 8.84
C LEU A 6 11.43 4.23 7.62
N THR A 7 11.25 2.92 7.76
CA THR A 7 11.43 1.99 6.65
C THR A 7 10.44 2.30 5.52
N ALA A 8 9.18 2.55 5.87
CA ALA A 8 8.16 2.92 4.89
C ALA A 8 8.52 4.22 4.18
N LEU A 9 8.98 5.21 4.94
CA LEU A 9 9.39 6.49 4.38
C LEU A 9 10.54 6.33 3.39
N PHE A 10 11.59 5.62 3.79
CA PHE A 10 12.75 5.40 2.92
C PHE A 10 12.39 4.58 1.68
N SER A 11 11.54 3.58 1.83
CA SER A 11 11.06 2.78 0.69
C SER A 11 10.33 3.65 -0.33
N THR A 12 9.47 4.53 0.15
CA THR A 12 8.68 5.41 -0.71
C THR A 12 9.59 6.43 -1.40
N VAL A 13 10.54 7.01 -0.67
CA VAL A 13 11.52 7.95 -1.25
C VAL A 13 12.34 7.25 -2.33
N GLY A 14 12.81 6.04 -2.05
CA GLY A 14 13.58 5.26 -3.01
C GLY A 14 12.79 4.98 -4.28
N TYR A 15 11.53 4.62 -4.15
CA TYR A 15 10.67 4.41 -5.30
C TYR A 15 10.50 5.69 -6.12
N CYS A 16 10.28 6.83 -5.45
CA CYS A 16 10.13 8.11 -6.13
C CYS A 16 11.39 8.48 -6.91
N LEU A 17 12.55 8.26 -6.32
CA LEU A 17 13.82 8.53 -6.99
C LEU A 17 14.01 7.62 -8.20
N LEU A 18 13.65 6.35 -8.07
CA LEU A 18 13.77 5.39 -9.15
C LEU A 18 12.86 5.74 -10.34
N MET A 19 11.67 6.26 -10.05
CA MET A 19 10.67 6.60 -11.07
C MET A 19 10.80 8.03 -11.58
N ASN A 20 11.87 8.74 -11.20
CA ASN A 20 12.13 10.11 -11.66
C ASN A 20 11.00 11.08 -11.31
N VAL A 21 10.38 10.91 -10.13
CA VAL A 21 9.37 11.83 -9.64
C VAL A 21 10.04 13.19 -9.35
N PRO A 22 9.44 14.32 -9.77
CA PRO A 22 10.02 15.64 -9.49
C PRO A 22 10.27 15.82 -7.99
N VAL A 23 11.42 16.42 -7.65
CA VAL A 23 11.86 16.58 -6.27
C VAL A 23 10.80 17.24 -5.39
N LYS A 24 10.10 18.24 -5.94
CA LYS A 24 9.06 18.96 -5.20
C LYS A 24 7.89 18.06 -4.80
N LYS A 25 7.69 16.95 -5.50
CA LYS A 25 6.57 16.03 -5.28
C LYS A 25 6.96 14.79 -4.49
N ILE A 26 8.26 14.57 -4.28
CA ILE A 26 8.73 13.43 -3.50
C ILE A 26 8.27 13.54 -2.04
N ILE A 27 8.32 14.73 -1.46
CA ILE A 27 7.92 14.93 -0.06
C ILE A 27 6.45 14.55 0.17
N PRO A 28 5.47 15.08 -0.60
CA PRO A 28 4.07 14.65 -0.42
C PRO A 28 3.86 13.18 -0.67
N ALA A 29 4.53 12.61 -1.68
CA ALA A 29 4.40 11.18 -1.99
C ALA A 29 4.93 10.32 -0.85
N SER A 30 6.07 10.69 -0.28
CA SER A 30 6.69 9.97 0.83
C SER A 30 5.83 10.07 2.10
N VAL A 31 5.26 11.24 2.37
CA VAL A 31 4.35 11.43 3.49
C VAL A 31 3.13 10.54 3.33
N GLY A 32 2.60 10.43 2.10
CA GLY A 32 1.47 9.55 1.81
C GLY A 32 1.76 8.09 2.13
N GLY A 33 2.93 7.61 1.72
CA GLY A 33 3.34 6.24 2.01
C GLY A 33 3.49 6.00 3.51
N MET A 34 4.10 6.94 4.22
CA MET A 34 4.27 6.84 5.66
C MET A 34 2.93 6.85 6.39
N LEU A 35 2.02 7.75 6.00
CA LEU A 35 0.70 7.85 6.61
C LEU A 35 -0.14 6.59 6.35
N SER A 36 -0.07 6.04 5.15
CA SER A 36 -0.79 4.80 4.84
C SER A 36 -0.30 3.65 5.69
N TRP A 37 1.00 3.53 5.88
CA TRP A 37 1.58 2.49 6.74
C TRP A 37 1.23 2.73 8.20
N LEU A 38 1.25 3.99 8.64
CA LEU A 38 0.85 4.32 10.01
C LEU A 38 -0.59 3.91 10.27
N LEU A 39 -1.48 4.21 9.34
CA LEU A 39 -2.89 3.82 9.46
C LEU A 39 -3.03 2.30 9.56
N TYR A 40 -2.29 1.56 8.74
CA TYR A 40 -2.26 0.11 8.81
C TYR A 40 -1.84 -0.37 10.21
N LEU A 41 -0.75 0.19 10.73
CA LEU A 41 -0.24 -0.20 12.05
C LEU A 41 -1.21 0.12 13.16
N LEU A 42 -1.92 1.24 13.08
CA LEU A 42 -2.89 1.64 14.10
C LEU A 42 -4.14 0.77 14.07
N LEU A 43 -4.57 0.35 12.88
CA LEU A 43 -5.81 -0.40 12.72
C LEU A 43 -5.64 -1.91 12.80
N LYS A 44 -4.44 -2.42 12.62
CA LYS A 44 -4.23 -3.88 12.56
C LYS A 44 -4.67 -4.61 13.81
N ASP A 45 -4.60 -3.95 14.97
CA ASP A 45 -5.00 -4.53 16.25
C ASP A 45 -6.50 -4.37 16.52
N ARG A 46 -7.15 -3.43 15.84
CA ARG A 46 -8.57 -3.12 16.05
C ARG A 46 -9.47 -3.83 15.05
N VAL A 47 -9.00 -4.02 13.83
CA VAL A 47 -9.75 -4.70 12.78
C VAL A 47 -9.23 -6.13 12.68
N GLN A 48 -10.10 -7.10 12.94
CA GLN A 48 -9.70 -8.50 12.97
C GLN A 48 -9.52 -9.10 11.57
N SER A 49 -10.29 -8.61 10.60
CA SER A 49 -10.21 -9.11 9.23
C SER A 49 -9.15 -8.34 8.44
N VAL A 50 -8.20 -9.06 7.88
CA VAL A 50 -7.15 -8.48 7.04
C VAL A 50 -7.76 -7.81 5.81
N PHE A 51 -8.80 -8.43 5.22
CA PHE A 51 -9.45 -7.88 4.04
C PHE A 51 -10.04 -6.49 4.31
N TYR A 52 -10.84 -6.35 5.38
CA TYR A 52 -11.45 -5.07 5.71
C TYR A 52 -10.41 -4.02 6.09
N LEU A 53 -9.37 -4.45 6.80
CA LEU A 53 -8.26 -3.56 7.15
C LEU A 53 -7.64 -2.95 5.88
N LEU A 54 -7.37 -3.79 4.89
CA LEU A 54 -6.73 -3.35 3.66
C LEU A 54 -7.65 -2.52 2.77
N VAL A 55 -8.95 -2.80 2.81
CA VAL A 55 -9.93 -1.96 2.11
C VAL A 55 -9.88 -0.54 2.68
N LEU A 56 -9.86 -0.41 4.01
CA LEU A 56 -9.81 0.90 4.65
C LEU A 56 -8.49 1.63 4.35
N VAL A 57 -7.37 0.94 4.43
CA VAL A 57 -6.07 1.53 4.16
C VAL A 57 -5.93 1.91 2.69
N GLY A 58 -6.40 1.06 1.79
CA GLY A 58 -6.41 1.35 0.35
C GLY A 58 -7.27 2.56 0.01
N ALA A 59 -8.44 2.66 0.63
CA ALA A 59 -9.32 3.81 0.46
C ALA A 59 -8.66 5.09 0.96
N PHE A 60 -7.98 5.03 2.10
CA PHE A 60 -7.23 6.17 2.63
C PHE A 60 -6.13 6.61 1.66
N ALA A 61 -5.34 5.65 1.16
CA ALA A 61 -4.26 5.95 0.22
C ALA A 61 -4.79 6.59 -1.05
N ALA A 62 -5.89 6.07 -1.58
CA ALA A 62 -6.51 6.63 -2.78
C ALA A 62 -7.05 8.05 -2.53
N THR A 63 -7.70 8.28 -1.39
CA THR A 63 -8.22 9.60 -1.03
C THR A 63 -7.08 10.60 -0.88
N TYR A 64 -6.02 10.22 -0.17
CA TYR A 64 -4.85 11.06 -0.02
C TYR A 64 -4.27 11.43 -1.39
N SER A 65 -4.13 10.44 -2.27
CA SER A 65 -3.57 10.65 -3.60
C SER A 65 -4.42 11.61 -4.44
N GLU A 66 -5.75 11.49 -4.35
CA GLU A 66 -6.66 12.39 -5.07
C GLU A 66 -6.52 13.83 -4.57
N ILE A 67 -6.46 14.02 -3.25
CA ILE A 67 -6.32 15.35 -2.67
C ILE A 67 -4.96 15.95 -3.03
N ALA A 68 -3.89 15.18 -2.90
CA ALA A 68 -2.55 15.63 -3.23
C ALA A 68 -2.42 15.98 -4.72
N ALA A 69 -3.06 15.19 -5.58
CA ALA A 69 -3.03 15.43 -7.02
C ALA A 69 -3.74 16.73 -7.38
N LYS A 70 -4.85 17.04 -6.73
CA LYS A 70 -5.57 18.31 -6.96
C LYS A 70 -4.74 19.51 -6.52
N VAL A 71 -4.08 19.40 -5.37
CA VAL A 71 -3.25 20.49 -4.85
C VAL A 71 -2.03 20.69 -5.75
N ALA A 72 -1.39 19.62 -6.19
CA ALA A 72 -0.18 19.68 -7.00
C ALA A 72 -0.45 19.80 -8.49
N LYS A 73 -1.72 19.67 -8.94
CA LYS A 73 -2.12 19.70 -10.34
C LYS A 73 -1.42 18.64 -11.18
N THR A 74 -1.34 17.42 -10.64
CA THR A 74 -0.70 16.28 -11.31
C THR A 74 -1.63 15.07 -11.27
N PRO A 75 -1.35 14.03 -12.09
CA PRO A 75 -2.14 12.80 -12.04
C PRO A 75 -2.06 12.14 -10.65
N ALA A 76 -3.18 11.59 -10.19
CA ALA A 76 -3.26 10.95 -8.88
C ALA A 76 -2.32 9.74 -8.76
N THR A 77 -2.04 9.06 -9.88
CA THR A 77 -1.12 7.91 -9.88
C THR A 77 0.27 8.27 -9.37
N LEU A 78 0.70 9.50 -9.57
CA LEU A 78 2.01 9.96 -9.09
C LEU A 78 2.15 9.85 -7.58
N PHE A 79 1.05 10.00 -6.84
CA PHE A 79 1.03 9.90 -5.39
C PHE A 79 0.53 8.53 -4.92
N LEU A 80 -0.39 7.92 -5.67
CA LEU A 80 -0.99 6.64 -5.29
C LEU A 80 0.04 5.51 -5.28
N LEU A 81 0.83 5.39 -6.33
CA LEU A 81 1.81 4.30 -6.43
C LEU A 81 2.83 4.35 -5.29
N PRO A 82 3.45 5.51 -4.98
CA PRO A 82 4.35 5.56 -3.83
C PRO A 82 3.67 5.27 -2.50
N ALA A 83 2.41 5.70 -2.34
CA ALA A 83 1.67 5.44 -1.11
C ALA A 83 1.42 3.95 -0.89
N LEU A 84 1.31 3.17 -1.96
CA LEU A 84 1.07 1.74 -1.88
C LEU A 84 2.34 0.90 -1.70
N ILE A 85 3.52 1.47 -1.92
CA ILE A 85 4.77 0.71 -1.85
C ILE A 85 4.95 0.00 -0.51
N PRO A 86 4.77 0.66 0.65
CA PRO A 86 4.88 -0.06 1.92
C PRO A 86 3.82 -1.14 2.12
N LEU A 87 2.72 -1.08 1.38
CA LEU A 87 1.59 -1.99 1.54
C LEU A 87 1.63 -3.18 0.58
N VAL A 88 2.60 -3.23 -0.33
CA VAL A 88 2.71 -4.34 -1.29
C VAL A 88 2.98 -5.64 -0.52
N PRO A 89 2.21 -6.71 -0.78
CA PRO A 89 2.36 -7.97 -0.04
C PRO A 89 3.53 -8.82 -0.56
N SER A 90 4.71 -8.22 -0.65
CA SER A 90 5.88 -8.89 -1.21
C SER A 90 6.41 -10.00 -0.30
N GLY A 91 6.32 -9.80 1.03
CA GLY A 91 6.75 -10.81 1.99
C GLY A 91 5.94 -12.10 1.89
N SER A 92 4.62 -11.96 1.85
CA SER A 92 3.72 -13.11 1.71
C SER A 92 3.94 -13.83 0.39
N ALA A 93 4.11 -13.07 -0.69
CA ALA A 93 4.37 -13.65 -2.00
C ALA A 93 5.70 -14.42 -2.02
N TYR A 94 6.73 -13.85 -1.38
CA TYR A 94 8.02 -14.52 -1.26
C TYR A 94 7.90 -15.86 -0.53
N TYR A 95 7.21 -15.87 0.62
CA TYR A 95 7.04 -17.11 1.39
C TYR A 95 6.16 -18.12 0.68
N ALA A 96 5.19 -17.68 -0.12
CA ALA A 96 4.40 -18.58 -0.95
C ALA A 96 5.28 -19.30 -1.98
N MET A 97 6.15 -18.55 -2.65
CA MET A 97 7.08 -19.13 -3.62
C MET A 97 8.10 -20.04 -2.96
N LEU A 98 8.59 -19.64 -1.79
CA LEU A 98 9.54 -20.47 -1.03
C LEU A 98 8.90 -21.79 -0.64
N GLY A 99 7.64 -21.77 -0.20
CA GLY A 99 6.89 -22.97 0.11
C GLY A 99 6.75 -23.90 -1.08
N LEU A 100 6.52 -23.34 -2.27
CA LEU A 100 6.43 -24.11 -3.50
C LEU A 100 7.76 -24.80 -3.83
N VAL A 101 8.86 -24.05 -3.75
CA VAL A 101 10.21 -24.58 -4.04
C VAL A 101 10.61 -25.69 -3.06
N GLN A 102 10.25 -25.53 -1.78
CA GLN A 102 10.59 -26.49 -0.73
C GLN A 102 9.56 -27.60 -0.58
N SER A 103 8.57 -27.67 -1.45
CA SER A 103 7.49 -28.66 -1.42
C SER A 103 6.64 -28.60 -0.13
N ARG A 104 6.56 -27.43 0.48
CA ARG A 104 5.71 -27.18 1.64
C ARG A 104 4.38 -26.58 1.17
N PHE A 105 3.52 -27.43 0.62
CA PHE A 105 2.31 -26.97 -0.04
C PHE A 105 1.30 -26.30 0.91
N ASP A 106 1.28 -26.69 2.18
CA ASP A 106 0.41 -26.06 3.17
C ASP A 106 0.84 -24.60 3.41
N ASP A 107 2.13 -24.37 3.56
CA ASP A 107 2.66 -23.01 3.72
C ASP A 107 2.45 -22.18 2.46
N MET A 108 2.66 -22.80 1.28
CA MET A 108 2.42 -22.12 0.01
C MET A 108 0.97 -21.65 -0.09
N ARG A 109 0.02 -22.53 0.22
CA ARG A 109 -1.40 -22.18 0.17
C ARG A 109 -1.74 -21.05 1.11
N ARG A 110 -1.25 -21.11 2.35
CA ARG A 110 -1.54 -20.10 3.36
C ARG A 110 -1.03 -18.74 2.94
N TYR A 111 0.21 -18.65 2.50
CA TYR A 111 0.80 -17.36 2.10
C TYR A 111 0.23 -16.86 0.78
N ALA A 112 -0.11 -17.76 -0.15
CA ALA A 112 -0.75 -17.36 -1.40
C ALA A 112 -2.13 -16.76 -1.14
N LEU A 113 -2.93 -17.35 -0.24
CA LEU A 113 -4.22 -16.80 0.15
C LEU A 113 -4.08 -15.45 0.82
N LEU A 114 -3.09 -15.31 1.71
CA LEU A 114 -2.82 -14.04 2.38
C LEU A 114 -2.44 -12.96 1.37
N THR A 115 -1.57 -13.27 0.42
CA THR A 115 -1.17 -12.35 -0.64
C THR A 115 -2.38 -11.90 -1.46
N GLY A 116 -3.26 -12.86 -1.81
CA GLY A 116 -4.48 -12.57 -2.55
C GLY A 116 -5.42 -11.65 -1.76
N GLN A 117 -5.59 -11.90 -0.46
CA GLN A 117 -6.41 -11.04 0.40
C GLN A 117 -5.88 -9.61 0.46
N TRP A 118 -4.57 -9.45 0.58
CA TRP A 118 -3.95 -8.13 0.59
C TRP A 118 -4.20 -7.40 -0.72
N ALA A 119 -3.94 -8.09 -1.83
CA ALA A 119 -4.10 -7.47 -3.15
C ALA A 119 -5.54 -7.08 -3.43
N VAL A 120 -6.48 -7.98 -3.18
CA VAL A 120 -7.91 -7.73 -3.41
C VAL A 120 -8.43 -6.65 -2.49
N GLY A 121 -8.02 -6.66 -1.22
CA GLY A 121 -8.43 -5.64 -0.25
C GLY A 121 -7.98 -4.24 -0.66
N LEU A 122 -6.71 -4.09 -1.02
CA LEU A 122 -6.19 -2.81 -1.50
C LEU A 122 -6.90 -2.35 -2.76
N ALA A 123 -7.08 -3.25 -3.72
CA ALA A 123 -7.76 -2.94 -4.97
C ALA A 123 -9.20 -2.52 -4.74
N ALA A 124 -9.92 -3.22 -3.86
CA ALA A 124 -11.30 -2.88 -3.54
C ALA A 124 -11.41 -1.48 -2.92
N GLY A 125 -10.51 -1.15 -1.99
CA GLY A 125 -10.50 0.18 -1.38
C GLY A 125 -10.26 1.28 -2.40
N ILE A 126 -9.30 1.09 -3.29
CA ILE A 126 -8.99 2.04 -4.34
C ILE A 126 -10.16 2.19 -5.30
N CYS A 127 -10.79 1.09 -5.68
CA CYS A 127 -11.93 1.11 -6.60
C CYS A 127 -13.13 1.84 -6.01
N VAL A 128 -13.41 1.65 -4.71
CA VAL A 128 -14.52 2.34 -4.03
C VAL A 128 -14.30 3.84 -4.10
N VAL A 129 -13.12 4.32 -3.79
CA VAL A 129 -12.81 5.75 -3.85
C VAL A 129 -12.91 6.27 -5.28
N ALA A 130 -12.42 5.52 -6.26
CA ALA A 130 -12.48 5.91 -7.66
C ALA A 130 -13.92 6.06 -8.15
N VAL A 131 -14.81 5.14 -7.74
CA VAL A 131 -16.23 5.20 -8.09
C VAL A 131 -16.89 6.41 -7.44
N ILE A 132 -16.64 6.64 -6.16
CA ILE A 132 -17.22 7.78 -5.44
C ILE A 132 -16.77 9.10 -6.08
N ARG A 133 -15.53 9.18 -6.50
CA ARG A 133 -14.99 10.38 -7.14
C ARG A 133 -15.72 10.71 -8.43
N GLN A 134 -16.13 9.70 -9.20
CA GLN A 134 -16.83 9.91 -10.46
C GLN A 134 -18.27 10.37 -10.29
N ILE A 135 -18.86 10.15 -9.12
CA ILE A 135 -20.21 10.59 -8.80
C ILE A 135 -20.17 12.06 -8.34
#